data_be2b03dc5e0781e89a669b4501f01891
#
_entry.id   be2b03dc5e0781e89a669b4501f01891
#
_cell.length_a   1.000
_cell.length_b   1.000
_cell.length_c   1.000
_cell.angle_alpha   90.00
_cell.angle_beta   90.00
_cell.angle_gamma   90.00
#
_symmetry.space_group_name_H-M   'P 1'
#
loop_
_entity.id
_entity.type
_entity.pdbx_description
1 polymer ?
#
loop_
_entity_poly.entity_id
_entity_poly.type
_entity_poly.pdbx_seq_one_letter_code
_entity_poly.pdbx_strand_id
1 'polypeptide(L)'
;NNNLDSYALELNSRFGSNIANKFFFSSNKFRDFREAKSIDFPTIEIGEAGVTYTTVGHEPFSIHNILDQDVMQITNNLSYFMGSHTLTGGVTYEKFKFFNSFNIFRHGVFFLDASWAQFLGGTTFSSIDAFLASTSPDSASQSDFAGMAGSGPFKGEIIEVGQMSFYGQDEVSINEKLKVRAGLRVDIPQYFTEPVANPFSTDSLSLKDENDD
;
A
#
# COMPACT_ATOMS: atom_id res chain seq x y z
N ASN A 1 -12.71 -2.23 -6.79
CA ASN A 1 -12.49 -3.44 -7.62
C ASN A 1 -11.13 -4.03 -7.27
N ASN A 2 -11.09 -5.33 -7.02
CA ASN A 2 -9.86 -6.01 -6.66
C ASN A 2 -9.69 -7.21 -7.58
N ASN A 3 -8.54 -7.29 -8.24
CA ASN A 3 -8.16 -8.45 -9.04
C ASN A 3 -6.89 -9.05 -8.46
N LEU A 4 -6.85 -10.37 -8.34
CA LEU A 4 -5.69 -11.12 -7.92
C LEU A 4 -5.39 -12.24 -8.93
N ASP A 5 -4.24 -12.15 -9.57
CA ASP A 5 -3.67 -13.23 -10.36
C ASP A 5 -2.55 -13.88 -9.54
N SER A 6 -2.67 -15.16 -9.25
CA SER A 6 -1.72 -15.89 -8.42
C SER A 6 -1.26 -17.17 -9.11
N TYR A 7 0.03 -17.35 -9.20
CA TYR A 7 0.68 -18.54 -9.74
C TYR A 7 1.64 -19.10 -8.71
N ALA A 8 1.64 -20.41 -8.53
CA ALA A 8 2.56 -21.10 -7.67
C ALA A 8 3.05 -22.39 -8.31
N LEU A 9 4.32 -22.70 -8.10
CA LEU A 9 4.97 -23.96 -8.47
C LEU A 9 5.72 -24.51 -7.25
N GLU A 10 5.45 -25.73 -6.90
CA GLU A 10 6.18 -26.45 -5.87
C GLU A 10 6.78 -27.71 -6.46
N LEU A 11 8.08 -27.92 -6.22
CA LEU A 11 8.79 -29.14 -6.62
C LEU A 11 9.40 -29.77 -5.38
N ASN A 12 8.95 -30.98 -5.07
CA ASN A 12 9.50 -31.82 -4.01
C ASN A 12 10.33 -32.92 -4.62
N SER A 13 11.61 -32.97 -4.24
CA SER A 13 12.57 -33.95 -4.75
C SER A 13 13.17 -34.71 -3.60
N ARG A 14 13.48 -36.01 -3.84
CA ARG A 14 14.13 -36.86 -2.89
C ARG A 14 15.34 -37.56 -3.54
N PHE A 15 16.48 -37.45 -2.88
CA PHE A 15 17.73 -38.00 -3.35
C PHE A 15 18.19 -39.07 -2.35
N GLY A 16 17.96 -40.35 -2.70
CA GLY A 16 18.15 -41.46 -1.78
C GLY A 16 17.20 -41.43 -0.59
N SER A 17 17.65 -41.99 0.53
CA SER A 17 16.87 -42.04 1.78
C SER A 17 17.05 -40.81 2.66
N ASN A 18 18.10 -40.06 2.46
CA ASN A 18 18.61 -39.10 3.45
C ASN A 18 18.51 -37.64 3.04
N ILE A 19 18.20 -37.34 1.78
CA ILE A 19 18.14 -35.95 1.29
C ILE A 19 16.77 -35.68 0.70
N ALA A 20 16.17 -34.58 1.10
CA ALA A 20 14.96 -34.03 0.49
C ALA A 20 15.20 -32.58 0.11
N ASN A 21 14.68 -32.17 -1.03
CA ASN A 21 14.66 -30.75 -1.45
C ASN A 21 13.25 -30.31 -1.74
N LYS A 22 12.93 -29.09 -1.32
CA LYS A 22 11.68 -28.43 -1.63
C LYS A 22 12.00 -27.10 -2.27
N PHE A 23 11.66 -26.98 -3.56
CA PHE A 23 11.68 -25.72 -4.29
C PHE A 23 10.27 -25.17 -4.37
N PHE A 24 10.14 -23.87 -4.14
CA PHE A 24 8.87 -23.15 -4.26
C PHE A 24 9.10 -21.85 -5.01
N PHE A 25 8.20 -21.57 -5.95
CA PHE A 25 8.11 -20.31 -6.65
C PHE A 25 6.67 -19.81 -6.60
N SER A 26 6.47 -18.52 -6.36
CA SER A 26 5.18 -17.89 -6.55
C SER A 26 5.32 -16.51 -7.18
N SER A 27 4.27 -16.12 -7.90
CA SER A 27 4.10 -14.78 -8.47
C SER A 27 2.65 -14.37 -8.28
N ASN A 28 2.46 -13.25 -7.60
CA ASN A 28 1.15 -12.70 -7.28
C ASN A 28 1.08 -11.30 -7.84
N LYS A 29 -0.01 -10.99 -8.54
CA LYS A 29 -0.32 -9.65 -9.03
C LYS A 29 -1.65 -9.24 -8.45
N PHE A 30 -1.63 -8.24 -7.59
CA PHE A 30 -2.81 -7.66 -7.00
C PHE A 30 -3.02 -6.26 -7.58
N ARG A 31 -4.28 -5.99 -8.00
CA ARG A 31 -4.70 -4.71 -8.55
C ARG A 31 -5.89 -4.23 -7.75
N ASP A 32 -5.68 -3.16 -7.01
CA ASP A 32 -6.72 -2.55 -6.18
C ASP A 32 -6.91 -1.09 -6.59
N PHE A 33 -8.12 -0.79 -7.04
CA PHE A 33 -8.49 0.56 -7.45
C PHE A 33 -9.93 0.89 -7.09
N ARG A 34 -10.17 2.15 -6.85
CA ARG A 34 -11.50 2.69 -6.55
C ARG A 34 -11.91 3.67 -7.62
N GLU A 35 -13.11 3.47 -8.14
CA GLU A 35 -13.70 4.32 -9.17
C GLU A 35 -15.04 4.87 -8.71
N ALA A 36 -15.29 6.13 -9.01
CA ALA A 36 -16.61 6.71 -8.94
C ALA A 36 -17.42 6.34 -10.18
N LYS A 37 -18.72 6.12 -10.01
CA LYS A 37 -19.65 5.91 -11.14
C LYS A 37 -20.23 7.21 -11.68
N SER A 38 -19.89 8.34 -11.09
CA SER A 38 -20.33 9.68 -11.46
C SER A 38 -19.14 10.53 -11.88
N ILE A 39 -19.43 11.73 -12.37
CA ILE A 39 -18.41 12.76 -12.62
C ILE A 39 -17.73 13.17 -11.32
N ASP A 40 -16.50 13.63 -11.42
CA ASP A 40 -15.73 14.13 -10.28
C ASP A 40 -16.44 15.34 -9.67
N PHE A 41 -16.63 15.29 -8.36
CA PHE A 41 -17.33 16.31 -7.61
C PHE A 41 -16.78 16.39 -6.18
N PRO A 42 -16.63 17.60 -5.61
CA PRO A 42 -16.16 17.76 -4.23
C PRO A 42 -17.12 17.15 -3.21
N THR A 43 -16.58 16.82 -2.03
CA THR A 43 -17.39 16.47 -0.87
C THR A 43 -17.95 17.76 -0.26
N ILE A 44 -19.26 17.83 -0.09
CA ILE A 44 -19.93 18.99 0.46
C ILE A 44 -20.81 18.55 1.62
N GLU A 45 -20.58 19.12 2.80
CA GLU A 45 -21.46 19.01 3.95
C GLU A 45 -22.43 20.18 3.97
N ILE A 46 -23.71 19.86 4.03
CA ILE A 46 -24.80 20.84 4.11
C ILE A 46 -25.36 20.78 5.52
N GLY A 47 -25.33 21.91 6.22
CA GLY A 47 -25.82 22.04 7.59
C GLY A 47 -27.26 22.46 7.69
N GLU A 48 -27.79 22.20 8.88
CA GLU A 48 -29.04 22.81 9.36
C GLU A 48 -28.89 23.00 10.87
N ALA A 49 -29.09 24.20 11.34
CA ALA A 49 -28.93 24.59 12.75
C ALA A 49 -27.58 24.19 13.38
N GLY A 50 -26.50 24.26 12.59
CA GLY A 50 -25.13 23.94 13.07
C GLY A 50 -24.77 22.44 13.11
N VAL A 51 -25.63 21.59 12.56
CA VAL A 51 -25.38 20.13 12.46
C VAL A 51 -25.38 19.72 10.98
N THR A 52 -24.52 18.79 10.60
CA THR A 52 -24.55 18.22 9.26
C THR A 52 -25.88 17.52 9.02
N TYR A 53 -26.66 18.03 8.09
CA TYR A 53 -27.93 17.46 7.67
C TYR A 53 -27.73 16.39 6.61
N THR A 54 -26.90 16.66 5.63
CA THR A 54 -26.54 15.70 4.58
C THR A 54 -25.15 16.00 4.01
N THR A 55 -24.58 14.98 3.38
CA THR A 55 -23.32 15.07 2.64
C THR A 55 -23.55 14.65 1.20
N VAL A 56 -23.06 15.43 0.26
CA VAL A 56 -23.11 15.13 -1.18
C VAL A 56 -21.70 15.10 -1.76
N GLY A 57 -21.54 14.49 -2.93
CA GLY A 57 -20.25 14.37 -3.61
C GLY A 57 -19.51 13.08 -3.30
N HIS A 58 -18.22 13.07 -3.64
CA HIS A 58 -17.35 11.90 -3.45
C HIS A 58 -16.82 11.82 -2.02
N GLU A 59 -16.57 10.61 -1.58
CA GLU A 59 -15.80 10.35 -0.38
C GLU A 59 -14.37 10.94 -0.56
N PRO A 60 -13.86 11.76 0.39
CA PRO A 60 -12.70 12.62 0.12
C PRO A 60 -11.35 11.91 0.30
N PHE A 61 -11.31 10.72 0.88
CA PHE A 61 -10.05 10.10 1.31
C PHE A 61 -9.52 9.07 0.34
N SER A 62 -10.37 8.28 -0.28
CA SER A 62 -9.92 7.07 -0.98
C SER A 62 -10.42 6.91 -2.41
N ILE A 63 -11.23 7.85 -2.89
CA ILE A 63 -11.70 7.79 -4.28
C ILE A 63 -10.51 7.90 -5.26
N HIS A 64 -10.51 7.06 -6.29
CA HIS A 64 -9.42 6.92 -7.27
C HIS A 64 -8.05 6.53 -6.69
N ASN A 65 -7.99 6.08 -5.44
CA ASN A 65 -6.76 5.49 -4.92
C ASN A 65 -6.46 4.17 -5.63
N ILE A 66 -5.19 3.93 -5.88
CA ILE A 66 -4.67 2.73 -6.54
C ILE A 66 -3.58 2.14 -5.66
N LEU A 67 -3.64 0.85 -5.43
CA LEU A 67 -2.55 0.08 -4.83
C LEU A 67 -2.31 -1.18 -5.67
N ASP A 68 -1.42 -1.07 -6.62
CA ASP A 68 -0.96 -2.21 -7.39
C ASP A 68 0.23 -2.87 -6.69
N GLN A 69 0.21 -4.18 -6.61
CA GLN A 69 1.25 -4.96 -5.95
C GLN A 69 1.65 -6.13 -6.84
N ASP A 70 2.93 -6.23 -7.14
CA ASP A 70 3.54 -7.41 -7.75
C ASP A 70 4.49 -8.03 -6.72
N VAL A 71 4.27 -9.29 -6.37
CA VAL A 71 5.06 -10.03 -5.40
C VAL A 71 5.60 -11.30 -6.05
N MET A 72 6.91 -11.46 -6.01
CA MET A 72 7.58 -12.68 -6.45
C MET A 72 8.31 -13.29 -5.27
N GLN A 73 8.20 -14.61 -5.11
CA GLN A 73 8.91 -15.36 -4.09
C GLN A 73 9.57 -16.60 -4.70
N ILE A 74 10.81 -16.83 -4.33
CA ILE A 74 11.56 -18.05 -4.62
C ILE A 74 12.09 -18.58 -3.30
N THR A 75 11.84 -19.84 -3.00
CA THR A 75 12.36 -20.49 -1.81
C THR A 75 12.94 -21.86 -2.18
N ASN A 76 14.10 -22.18 -1.65
CA ASN A 76 14.66 -23.52 -1.77
C ASN A 76 15.14 -24.02 -0.41
N ASN A 77 14.67 -25.20 -0.04
CA ASN A 77 14.99 -25.85 1.22
C ASN A 77 15.63 -27.22 0.95
N LEU A 78 16.78 -27.46 1.55
CA LEU A 78 17.44 -28.76 1.52
C LEU A 78 17.42 -29.35 2.93
N SER A 79 16.86 -30.51 3.06
CA SER A 79 16.83 -31.27 4.32
C SER A 79 17.70 -32.52 4.23
N TYR A 80 18.51 -32.73 5.26
CA TYR A 80 19.35 -33.93 5.43
C TYR A 80 18.94 -34.67 6.69
N PHE A 81 18.57 -35.94 6.52
CA PHE A 81 18.13 -36.83 7.61
C PHE A 81 19.27 -37.71 8.07
N MET A 82 19.65 -37.57 9.34
CA MET A 82 20.78 -38.28 9.94
C MET A 82 20.42 -38.79 11.35
N GLY A 83 20.00 -40.05 11.44
CA GLY A 83 19.60 -40.64 12.73
C GLY A 83 18.42 -39.88 13.36
N SER A 84 18.64 -39.31 14.54
CA SER A 84 17.65 -38.50 15.25
C SER A 84 17.60 -37.03 14.80
N HIS A 85 18.52 -36.61 13.91
CA HIS A 85 18.64 -35.23 13.44
C HIS A 85 17.95 -35.02 12.09
N THR A 86 17.33 -33.87 11.93
CA THR A 86 16.91 -33.33 10.63
C THR A 86 17.53 -31.96 10.46
N LEU A 87 18.59 -31.90 9.68
CA LEU A 87 19.23 -30.64 9.32
C LEU A 87 18.52 -30.03 8.13
N THR A 88 18.10 -28.80 8.22
CA THR A 88 17.47 -28.06 7.10
C THR A 88 18.20 -26.76 6.88
N GLY A 89 18.66 -26.53 5.65
CA GLY A 89 19.18 -25.26 5.19
C GLY A 89 18.33 -24.72 4.06
N GLY A 90 18.16 -23.40 4.00
CA GLY A 90 17.35 -22.80 2.97
C GLY A 90 17.74 -21.39 2.62
N VAL A 91 17.28 -20.98 1.42
CA VAL A 91 17.36 -19.64 0.91
C VAL A 91 15.97 -19.20 0.45
N THR A 92 15.61 -17.96 0.76
CA THR A 92 14.40 -17.32 0.24
C THR A 92 14.78 -15.99 -0.39
N TYR A 93 14.23 -15.71 -1.55
CA TYR A 93 14.28 -14.41 -2.18
C TYR A 93 12.86 -13.94 -2.44
N GLU A 94 12.57 -12.72 -2.00
CA GLU A 94 11.28 -12.05 -2.20
C GLU A 94 11.53 -10.71 -2.86
N LYS A 95 10.73 -10.39 -3.88
CA LYS A 95 10.72 -9.07 -4.52
C LYS A 95 9.31 -8.54 -4.52
N PHE A 96 9.17 -7.30 -4.09
CA PHE A 96 7.92 -6.55 -4.02
C PHE A 96 8.06 -5.32 -4.89
N LYS A 97 7.05 -5.08 -5.71
CA LYS A 97 6.88 -3.85 -6.46
C LYS A 97 5.49 -3.31 -6.17
N PHE A 98 5.44 -2.09 -5.68
CA PHE A 98 4.21 -1.40 -5.36
C PHE A 98 4.08 -0.17 -6.24
N PHE A 99 2.91 0.03 -6.83
CA PHE A 99 2.48 1.35 -7.29
C PHE A 99 1.39 1.82 -6.33
N ASN A 100 1.65 2.89 -5.61
CA ASN A 100 0.70 3.49 -4.67
C ASN A 100 0.34 4.90 -5.14
N SER A 101 -0.94 5.13 -5.34
CA SER A 101 -1.51 6.43 -5.62
C SER A 101 -2.56 6.75 -4.56
N PHE A 102 -2.22 7.68 -3.67
CA PHE A 102 -3.07 8.11 -2.56
C PHE A 102 -3.21 9.63 -2.59
N ASN A 103 -4.35 10.10 -3.11
CA ASN A 103 -4.59 11.52 -3.37
C ASN A 103 -5.82 11.99 -2.58
N ILE A 104 -5.63 12.21 -1.29
CA ILE A 104 -6.70 12.71 -0.40
C ILE A 104 -7.15 14.12 -0.81
N PHE A 105 -8.44 14.40 -0.63
CA PHE A 105 -9.07 15.70 -0.89
C PHE A 105 -8.94 16.20 -2.33
N ARG A 106 -8.63 15.32 -3.26
CA ARG A 106 -8.34 15.70 -4.64
C ARG A 106 -9.46 16.48 -5.31
N HIS A 107 -10.70 16.15 -5.02
CA HIS A 107 -11.88 16.80 -5.60
C HIS A 107 -12.39 17.98 -4.78
N GLY A 108 -11.65 18.35 -3.73
CA GLY A 108 -12.08 19.38 -2.80
C GLY A 108 -13.07 18.90 -1.74
N VAL A 109 -13.12 19.61 -0.65
CA VAL A 109 -13.99 19.33 0.48
C VAL A 109 -14.55 20.62 1.08
N PHE A 110 -15.81 20.57 1.50
CA PHE A 110 -16.54 21.65 2.15
C PHE A 110 -17.19 21.09 3.41
N PHE A 111 -16.45 21.12 4.51
CA PHE A 111 -16.93 20.60 5.79
C PHE A 111 -17.57 21.71 6.63
N LEU A 112 -18.58 21.35 7.42
CA LEU A 112 -19.21 22.27 8.38
C LEU A 112 -18.29 22.72 9.49
N ASP A 113 -17.35 21.87 9.89
CA ASP A 113 -16.32 22.24 10.86
C ASP A 113 -15.39 23.29 10.24
N ALA A 114 -15.46 24.52 10.76
CA ALA A 114 -14.69 25.65 10.28
C ALA A 114 -13.17 25.42 10.34
N SER A 115 -12.68 24.59 11.25
CA SER A 115 -11.25 24.26 11.35
C SER A 115 -10.78 23.47 10.15
N TRP A 116 -11.55 22.51 9.71
CA TRP A 116 -11.27 21.73 8.51
C TRP A 116 -11.44 22.53 7.23
N ALA A 117 -12.50 23.34 7.15
CA ALA A 117 -12.73 24.22 6.00
C ALA A 117 -11.59 25.21 5.82
N GLN A 118 -11.08 25.78 6.89
CA GLN A 118 -9.94 26.70 6.85
C GLN A 118 -8.66 26.00 6.41
N PHE A 119 -8.42 24.78 6.91
CA PHE A 119 -7.24 24.01 6.56
C PHE A 119 -7.23 23.57 5.08
N LEU A 120 -8.38 23.23 4.52
CA LEU A 120 -8.54 22.70 3.17
C LEU A 120 -8.93 23.75 2.13
N GLY A 121 -9.07 25.00 2.54
CA GLY A 121 -9.45 26.11 1.66
C GLY A 121 -10.90 26.08 1.17
N GLY A 122 -11.74 25.25 1.79
CA GLY A 122 -13.17 25.15 1.45
C GLY A 122 -14.04 26.06 2.30
N THR A 123 -15.24 26.32 1.82
CA THR A 123 -16.32 26.97 2.57
C THR A 123 -17.43 25.96 2.82
N THR A 124 -18.11 26.09 3.96
CA THR A 124 -19.23 25.24 4.31
C THR A 124 -20.55 25.95 3.99
N PHE A 125 -21.61 25.15 3.81
CA PHE A 125 -22.96 25.66 3.68
C PHE A 125 -23.69 25.48 5.00
N SER A 126 -24.13 26.61 5.61
CA SER A 126 -24.75 26.61 6.92
C SER A 126 -26.25 26.24 6.88
N SER A 127 -26.84 26.16 5.69
CA SER A 127 -28.22 25.76 5.48
C SER A 127 -28.42 25.14 4.10
N ILE A 128 -29.52 24.40 3.94
CA ILE A 128 -29.97 23.87 2.66
C ILE A 128 -30.24 24.97 1.66
N ASP A 129 -30.90 26.06 2.10
CA ASP A 129 -31.19 27.19 1.23
C ASP A 129 -29.93 27.86 0.69
N ALA A 130 -28.90 28.03 1.51
CA ALA A 130 -27.62 28.57 1.08
C ALA A 130 -26.94 27.66 0.02
N PHE A 131 -27.02 26.36 0.20
CA PHE A 131 -26.52 25.39 -0.77
C PHE A 131 -27.30 25.47 -2.09
N LEU A 132 -28.62 25.43 -2.04
CA LEU A 132 -29.47 25.51 -3.23
C LEU A 132 -29.28 26.83 -3.99
N ALA A 133 -29.13 27.94 -3.30
CA ALA A 133 -28.86 29.23 -3.91
C ALA A 133 -27.53 29.27 -4.67
N SER A 134 -26.47 28.62 -4.12
CA SER A 134 -25.15 28.58 -4.74
C SER A 134 -25.03 27.54 -5.85
N THR A 135 -25.88 26.54 -5.88
CA THR A 135 -25.92 25.50 -6.92
C THR A 135 -26.97 25.69 -7.97
N SER A 136 -27.72 26.80 -7.92
CA SER A 136 -28.69 27.20 -8.95
C SER A 136 -28.00 27.25 -10.33
N PRO A 137 -28.65 26.79 -11.42
CA PRO A 137 -28.12 26.87 -12.78
C PRO A 137 -27.68 28.28 -13.22
N ASP A 138 -28.27 29.31 -12.64
CA ASP A 138 -27.95 30.71 -12.94
C ASP A 138 -26.86 31.29 -12.02
N SER A 139 -26.32 30.49 -11.11
CA SER A 139 -25.33 30.94 -10.15
C SER A 139 -23.90 30.75 -10.71
N ALA A 140 -23.06 31.77 -10.57
CA ALA A 140 -21.66 31.73 -10.96
C ALA A 140 -20.87 30.65 -10.19
N SER A 141 -21.35 30.25 -9.00
CA SER A 141 -20.72 29.25 -8.15
C SER A 141 -20.75 27.83 -8.72
N GLN A 142 -21.61 27.54 -9.69
CA GLN A 142 -21.63 26.21 -10.33
C GLN A 142 -20.33 25.92 -11.08
N SER A 143 -19.70 26.96 -11.66
CA SER A 143 -18.39 26.83 -12.28
C SER A 143 -17.27 26.60 -11.27
N ASP A 144 -17.43 27.09 -10.05
CA ASP A 144 -16.42 27.00 -9.00
C ASP A 144 -16.34 25.59 -8.44
N PHE A 145 -17.46 24.89 -8.28
CA PHE A 145 -17.45 23.48 -7.87
C PHE A 145 -16.80 22.57 -8.90
N ALA A 146 -17.04 22.79 -10.17
CA ALA A 146 -16.38 22.05 -11.25
C ALA A 146 -14.87 22.36 -11.33
N GLY A 147 -14.49 23.60 -11.04
CA GLY A 147 -13.09 24.03 -11.01
C GLY A 147 -12.29 23.51 -9.81
N MET A 148 -12.98 23.15 -8.73
CA MET A 148 -12.33 22.60 -7.52
C MET A 148 -12.01 21.12 -7.62
N ALA A 149 -12.66 20.37 -8.48
CA ALA A 149 -12.25 19.02 -8.80
C ALA A 149 -10.84 19.10 -9.39
N GLY A 150 -9.84 18.62 -8.63
CA GLY A 150 -8.44 18.73 -9.02
C GLY A 150 -8.21 18.26 -10.44
N SER A 151 -7.61 19.10 -11.26
CA SER A 151 -7.24 18.81 -12.64
C SER A 151 -5.85 18.18 -12.72
N GLY A 152 -5.64 17.32 -13.68
CA GLY A 152 -4.37 16.64 -13.94
C GLY A 152 -4.34 15.18 -13.46
N PRO A 153 -3.28 14.43 -13.80
CA PRO A 153 -3.19 13.02 -13.47
C PRO A 153 -3.09 12.78 -11.96
N PHE A 154 -3.61 11.67 -11.50
CA PHE A 154 -3.35 11.18 -10.14
C PHE A 154 -1.86 10.90 -10.00
N LYS A 155 -1.26 11.43 -8.93
CA LYS A 155 0.13 11.15 -8.60
C LYS A 155 0.21 9.82 -7.89
N GLY A 156 1.20 9.03 -8.23
CA GLY A 156 1.54 7.79 -7.56
C GLY A 156 3.02 7.53 -7.70
N GLU A 157 3.54 6.72 -6.78
CA GLU A 157 4.94 6.37 -6.73
C GLU A 157 5.13 4.86 -6.83
N ILE A 158 6.22 4.46 -7.47
CA ILE A 158 6.64 3.07 -7.56
C ILE A 158 7.73 2.84 -6.52
N ILE A 159 7.52 1.83 -5.67
CA ILE A 159 8.50 1.39 -4.69
C ILE A 159 8.83 -0.07 -4.99
N GLU A 160 10.12 -0.35 -5.19
CA GLU A 160 10.62 -1.70 -5.37
C GLU A 160 11.57 -2.06 -4.21
N VAL A 161 11.22 -3.12 -3.48
CA VAL A 161 12.02 -3.63 -2.37
C VAL A 161 12.17 -5.13 -2.52
N GLY A 162 13.21 -5.68 -1.93
CA GLY A 162 13.44 -7.12 -1.89
C GLY A 162 14.01 -7.55 -0.55
N GLN A 163 14.01 -8.85 -0.34
CA GLN A 163 14.64 -9.48 0.81
C GLN A 163 15.26 -10.78 0.38
N MET A 164 16.52 -10.97 0.73
CA MET A 164 17.20 -12.24 0.62
C MET A 164 17.41 -12.81 2.01
N SER A 165 17.07 -14.09 2.20
CA SER A 165 17.16 -14.73 3.51
C SER A 165 17.90 -16.05 3.39
N PHE A 166 18.77 -16.29 4.37
CA PHE A 166 19.48 -17.55 4.52
C PHE A 166 19.19 -18.11 5.91
N TYR A 167 18.94 -19.40 6.00
CA TYR A 167 18.72 -20.02 7.29
C TYR A 167 19.22 -21.45 7.35
N GLY A 168 19.52 -21.87 8.56
CA GLY A 168 19.87 -23.24 8.90
C GLY A 168 19.28 -23.63 10.23
N GLN A 169 18.76 -24.84 10.33
CA GLN A 169 18.19 -25.37 11.57
C GLN A 169 18.47 -26.83 11.71
N ASP A 170 18.54 -27.30 12.95
CA ASP A 170 18.53 -28.71 13.31
C ASP A 170 17.28 -29.00 14.15
N GLU A 171 16.59 -30.07 13.79
CA GLU A 171 15.56 -30.68 14.61
C GLU A 171 16.04 -32.02 15.11
N VAL A 172 16.15 -32.16 16.44
CA VAL A 172 16.62 -33.36 17.11
C VAL A 172 15.45 -34.06 17.82
N SER A 173 15.20 -35.31 17.47
CA SER A 173 14.24 -36.15 18.19
C SER A 173 14.99 -36.84 19.35
N ILE A 174 14.86 -36.31 20.58
CA ILE A 174 15.54 -36.84 21.78
C ILE A 174 14.88 -38.14 22.21
N ASN A 175 13.55 -38.19 22.14
CA ASN A 175 12.75 -39.40 22.39
C ASN A 175 11.40 -39.27 21.68
N GLU A 176 10.50 -40.26 21.88
CA GLU A 176 9.18 -40.28 21.24
C GLU A 176 8.27 -39.09 21.66
N LYS A 177 8.58 -38.43 22.79
CA LYS A 177 7.78 -37.35 23.36
C LYS A 177 8.43 -35.97 23.26
N LEU A 178 9.72 -35.90 22.93
CA LEU A 178 10.47 -34.64 22.94
C LEU A 178 11.28 -34.47 21.66
N LYS A 179 10.98 -33.41 20.97
CA LYS A 179 11.77 -32.87 19.87
C LYS A 179 12.25 -31.45 20.21
N VAL A 180 13.49 -31.17 19.87
CA VAL A 180 14.08 -29.83 20.05
C VAL A 180 14.49 -29.32 18.67
N ARG A 181 14.18 -28.06 18.41
CA ARG A 181 14.56 -27.36 17.16
C ARG A 181 15.36 -26.11 17.53
N ALA A 182 16.52 -25.96 16.91
CA ALA A 182 17.35 -24.75 17.00
C ALA A 182 17.80 -24.33 15.61
N GLY A 183 17.89 -23.04 15.37
CA GLY A 183 18.32 -22.53 14.07
C GLY A 183 18.67 -21.05 14.11
N LEU A 184 19.28 -20.60 13.03
CA LEU A 184 19.60 -19.20 12.79
C LEU A 184 19.08 -18.80 11.41
N ARG A 185 18.67 -17.54 11.30
CA ARG A 185 18.26 -16.91 10.04
C ARG A 185 18.91 -15.53 9.93
N VAL A 186 19.34 -15.19 8.73
CA VAL A 186 19.84 -13.87 8.36
C VAL A 186 18.98 -13.36 7.22
N ASP A 187 18.43 -12.16 7.39
CA ASP A 187 17.63 -11.48 6.40
C ASP A 187 18.38 -10.23 5.93
N ILE A 188 18.49 -10.07 4.63
CA ILE A 188 19.20 -8.97 3.97
C ILE A 188 18.16 -8.20 3.14
N PRO A 189 17.68 -7.04 3.62
CA PRO A 189 16.79 -6.19 2.85
C PRO A 189 17.54 -5.58 1.67
N GLN A 190 16.81 -5.34 0.59
CA GLN A 190 17.30 -4.73 -0.64
C GLN A 190 16.31 -3.63 -1.07
N TYR A 191 16.85 -2.47 -1.40
CA TYR A 191 16.08 -1.32 -1.88
C TYR A 191 16.48 -1.07 -3.32
N PHE A 192 15.51 -1.11 -4.24
CA PHE A 192 15.75 -0.92 -5.67
C PHE A 192 15.22 0.44 -6.17
N THR A 193 14.43 1.12 -5.35
CA THR A 193 13.96 2.47 -5.62
C THR A 193 14.76 3.42 -4.73
N GLU A 194 15.43 4.37 -5.36
CA GLU A 194 16.09 5.45 -4.64
C GLU A 194 15.05 6.51 -4.24
N PRO A 195 15.04 6.98 -3.00
CA PRO A 195 14.20 8.09 -2.60
C PRO A 195 14.52 9.35 -3.39
N VAL A 196 13.48 10.13 -3.65
CA VAL A 196 13.67 11.44 -4.30
C VAL A 196 14.27 12.42 -3.30
N ALA A 197 15.42 12.99 -3.62
CA ALA A 197 16.05 14.03 -2.79
C ALA A 197 15.06 15.18 -2.53
N ASN A 198 15.01 15.65 -1.28
CA ASN A 198 14.23 16.81 -0.91
C ASN A 198 15.14 18.03 -0.74
N PRO A 199 15.23 18.91 -1.75
CA PRO A 199 16.13 20.08 -1.68
C PRO A 199 15.84 21.00 -0.49
N PHE A 200 14.61 21.00 0.01
CA PHE A 200 14.28 21.81 1.18
C PHE A 200 14.97 21.28 2.44
N SER A 201 15.06 19.96 2.60
CA SER A 201 15.73 19.39 3.78
C SER A 201 17.25 19.60 3.72
N THR A 202 17.86 19.44 2.56
CA THR A 202 19.31 19.59 2.39
C THR A 202 19.72 21.06 2.33
N ASP A 203 19.06 21.88 1.52
CA ASP A 203 19.47 23.26 1.26
C ASP A 203 18.99 24.23 2.35
N SER A 204 17.77 24.05 2.86
CA SER A 204 17.18 25.01 3.81
C SER A 204 17.36 24.60 5.26
N LEU A 205 17.36 23.30 5.56
CA LEU A 205 17.49 22.79 6.93
C LEU A 205 18.88 22.23 7.22
N SER A 206 19.76 22.12 6.22
CA SER A 206 21.10 21.53 6.33
C SER A 206 21.08 20.11 6.93
N LEU A 207 20.00 19.37 6.66
CA LEU A 207 19.88 17.98 7.04
C LEU A 207 20.47 17.13 5.91
N LYS A 208 21.28 16.17 6.28
CA LYS A 208 21.76 15.18 5.33
C LYS A 208 20.59 14.26 4.94
N ASP A 209 20.50 13.94 3.67
CA ASP A 209 19.62 12.88 3.22
C ASP A 209 20.29 11.50 3.44
N GLU A 210 19.60 10.44 3.09
CA GLU A 210 20.10 9.09 3.25
C GLU A 210 21.25 8.70 2.32
N ASN A 211 21.56 9.54 1.33
CA ASN A 211 22.72 9.39 0.45
C ASN A 211 23.95 10.10 1.01
N ASP A 212 23.81 10.77 2.16
CA ASP A 212 24.87 11.49 2.87
C ASP A 212 25.46 12.68 2.08
N ASP A 213 24.70 13.21 1.10
CA ASP A 213 25.04 14.35 0.26
C ASP A 213 24.58 15.69 0.86
#